data_ced7711bd22304cc13091b2d09a28aca
#
_entry.id   ced7711bd22304cc13091b2d09a28aca
#
_cell.length_a   1.000
_cell.length_b   1.000
_cell.length_c   1.000
_cell.angle_alpha   90.00
_cell.angle_beta   90.00
_cell.angle_gamma   90.00
#
_symmetry.space_group_name_H-M   'P 1'
#
loop_
_entity.id
_entity.type
_entity.pdbx_description
1 polymer ?
#
loop_
_entity_poly.entity_id
_entity_poly.type
_entity_poly.pdbx_seq_one_letter_code
_entity_poly.pdbx_strand_id
1 'polypeptide(L)'
;MTTTPSALKTSSLVLPTQVADGIWKKTVDGSVLARLAKRRPQKFGEVKQMTLTGTPRAELVGEGENKGPSEIGFGDKTVVPRKLQVTVRVTDEVRWADADYKLGVWDEIEDANAKALARALDLIGIHKINPLTGNVATTISEGVIDCDNTVTLAGGKYDEALESAIGLVLANGYAPDGIALDPMYSYSIAMMRDNDNRKLYPEMGFGQGEVSFNGLKGLTGTTVSGKPEIAAASNLLAIAGYWDAFRWGVQREIRAELIEYGDPDGLGDLKRKNQVAIRSEIVYGVGIMDLDAFALGDGAGIGDAGIGQVDVEEPADESDVRA
;
A
#
# COMPACT_ATOMS: atom_id res chain seq x y z
N MET A 1 14.44 15.61 3.24
CA MET A 1 14.31 17.03 2.86
C MET A 1 12.83 17.35 2.76
N THR A 2 12.30 18.10 3.71
CA THR A 2 10.92 18.57 3.67
C THR A 2 10.82 19.67 2.62
N THR A 3 10.35 19.32 1.43
CA THR A 3 10.00 20.32 0.41
C THR A 3 8.76 21.07 0.90
N THR A 4 8.89 22.35 1.13
CA THR A 4 7.74 23.21 1.42
C THR A 4 6.79 23.16 0.23
N PRO A 5 5.52 22.80 0.41
CA PRO A 5 4.57 22.77 -0.71
C PRO A 5 4.44 24.19 -1.28
N SER A 6 4.67 24.32 -2.58
CA SER A 6 4.47 25.59 -3.31
C SER A 6 3.32 25.44 -4.29
N ALA A 7 2.68 26.57 -4.62
CA ALA A 7 1.64 26.55 -5.65
C ALA A 7 2.24 26.16 -7.02
N LEU A 8 1.49 25.39 -7.78
CA LEU A 8 1.81 25.11 -9.18
C LEU A 8 1.70 26.43 -9.96
N LYS A 9 2.77 26.81 -10.67
CA LYS A 9 2.86 28.04 -11.47
C LYS A 9 2.91 27.70 -12.96
N THR A 10 2.56 28.65 -13.82
CA THR A 10 2.67 28.52 -15.28
C THR A 10 4.10 28.22 -15.74
N SER A 11 5.11 28.70 -15.01
CA SER A 11 6.52 28.37 -15.27
C SER A 11 6.87 26.90 -15.09
N SER A 12 6.02 26.14 -14.39
CA SER A 12 6.13 24.68 -14.23
C SER A 12 5.43 23.93 -15.37
N LEU A 13 4.65 24.61 -16.21
CA LEU A 13 4.03 24.05 -17.40
C LEU A 13 4.95 24.26 -18.59
N VAL A 14 5.18 23.20 -19.34
CA VAL A 14 5.76 23.32 -20.66
C VAL A 14 4.64 23.81 -21.56
N LEU A 15 4.62 25.11 -21.87
CA LEU A 15 3.71 25.74 -22.84
C LEU A 15 4.43 25.80 -24.20
N PRO A 16 4.34 24.78 -25.03
CA PRO A 16 5.04 24.72 -26.27
C PRO A 16 4.20 25.39 -27.39
N THR A 17 4.87 25.78 -28.44
CA THR A 17 4.26 26.18 -29.71
C THR A 17 3.45 25.03 -30.35
N GLN A 18 3.67 23.79 -29.90
CA GLN A 18 2.87 22.62 -30.28
C GLN A 18 2.75 21.75 -29.02
N VAL A 19 1.57 21.65 -28.40
CA VAL A 19 1.29 20.76 -27.32
C VAL A 19 1.07 19.37 -27.90
N ALA A 20 1.90 18.40 -27.52
CA ALA A 20 1.61 16.99 -27.75
C ALA A 20 0.40 16.61 -26.89
N ASP A 21 -0.46 15.73 -27.40
CA ASP A 21 -1.68 15.32 -26.73
C ASP A 21 -1.42 14.77 -25.32
N GLY A 22 -1.97 15.43 -24.31
CA GLY A 22 -2.02 15.01 -22.92
C GLY A 22 -0.78 15.30 -22.08
N ILE A 23 -0.93 15.16 -20.77
CA ILE A 23 0.13 15.31 -19.77
C ILE A 23 0.76 13.95 -19.51
N TRP A 24 2.08 13.80 -19.77
CA TRP A 24 2.79 12.57 -19.40
C TRP A 24 2.97 12.51 -17.90
N LYS A 25 2.61 11.36 -17.31
CA LYS A 25 2.76 11.12 -15.87
C LYS A 25 3.37 9.77 -15.60
N LYS A 26 4.12 9.66 -14.52
CA LYS A 26 4.58 8.38 -13.99
C LYS A 26 3.37 7.64 -13.43
N THR A 27 3.22 6.37 -13.81
CA THR A 27 2.18 5.52 -13.21
C THR A 27 2.46 5.35 -11.73
N VAL A 28 1.49 5.64 -10.90
CA VAL A 28 1.54 5.46 -9.45
C VAL A 28 0.52 4.40 -9.08
N ASP A 29 0.93 3.48 -8.20
CA ASP A 29 0.06 2.41 -7.72
C ASP A 29 -1.13 2.95 -6.94
N GLY A 30 -2.25 2.26 -7.06
CA GLY A 30 -3.38 2.40 -6.17
C GLY A 30 -3.13 1.67 -4.83
N SER A 31 -4.21 1.50 -4.06
CA SER A 31 -4.15 0.73 -2.81
C SER A 31 -4.12 -0.77 -3.08
N VAL A 32 -3.19 -1.48 -2.45
CA VAL A 32 -3.12 -2.95 -2.40
C VAL A 32 -4.18 -3.49 -1.45
N LEU A 33 -4.36 -2.86 -0.29
CA LEU A 33 -5.39 -3.23 0.69
C LEU A 33 -6.80 -3.15 0.12
N ALA A 34 -7.11 -2.09 -0.62
CA ALA A 34 -8.43 -1.93 -1.22
C ALA A 34 -8.80 -3.03 -2.22
N ARG A 35 -7.80 -3.71 -2.79
CA ARG A 35 -7.98 -4.78 -3.78
C ARG A 35 -7.96 -6.18 -3.17
N LEU A 36 -7.25 -6.38 -2.05
CA LEU A 36 -7.16 -7.65 -1.33
C LEU A 36 -8.27 -7.76 -0.29
N ALA A 37 -8.45 -6.74 0.54
CA ALA A 37 -9.44 -6.74 1.61
C ALA A 37 -10.79 -6.22 1.13
N LYS A 38 -11.87 -6.84 1.61
CA LYS A 38 -13.23 -6.43 1.24
C LYS A 38 -13.63 -5.14 1.93
N ARG A 39 -14.11 -4.16 1.15
CA ARG A 39 -14.70 -2.95 1.69
C ARG A 39 -15.96 -3.28 2.49
N ARG A 40 -16.05 -2.75 3.72
CA ARG A 40 -17.24 -2.89 4.57
C ARG A 40 -17.87 -1.53 4.84
N PRO A 41 -19.19 -1.45 5.02
CA PRO A 41 -19.85 -0.19 5.35
C PRO A 41 -19.32 0.40 6.66
N GLN A 42 -18.96 1.68 6.64
CA GLN A 42 -18.52 2.43 7.80
C GLN A 42 -19.55 3.53 8.10
N LYS A 43 -20.20 3.43 9.28
CA LYS A 43 -21.10 4.48 9.77
C LYS A 43 -20.30 5.60 10.44
N PHE A 44 -20.98 6.71 10.72
CA PHE A 44 -20.38 7.82 11.48
C PHE A 44 -19.97 7.37 12.88
N GLY A 45 -18.74 7.73 13.26
CA GLY A 45 -18.14 7.34 14.54
C GLY A 45 -17.41 6.00 14.50
N GLU A 46 -16.99 5.56 15.68
CA GLU A 46 -16.31 4.28 15.86
C GLU A 46 -17.27 3.10 15.66
N VAL A 47 -16.78 2.05 15.04
CA VAL A 47 -17.54 0.81 14.85
C VAL A 47 -16.88 -0.29 15.67
N LYS A 48 -17.59 -0.81 16.67
CA LYS A 48 -17.16 -1.98 17.43
C LYS A 48 -17.59 -3.24 16.70
N GLN A 49 -16.61 -4.08 16.40
CA GLN A 49 -16.82 -5.40 15.83
C GLN A 49 -16.64 -6.43 16.92
N MET A 50 -17.69 -7.20 17.21
CA MET A 50 -17.57 -8.33 18.12
C MET A 50 -16.76 -9.44 17.46
N THR A 51 -15.80 -9.98 18.19
CA THR A 51 -14.98 -11.13 17.80
C THR A 51 -15.26 -12.28 18.76
N LEU A 52 -15.27 -13.50 18.24
CA LEU A 52 -15.42 -14.71 19.04
C LEU A 52 -14.02 -15.12 19.50
N THR A 53 -13.82 -15.23 20.83
CA THR A 53 -12.57 -15.70 21.41
C THR A 53 -12.76 -17.12 21.93
N GLY A 54 -11.93 -18.04 21.45
CA GLY A 54 -12.00 -19.46 21.78
C GLY A 54 -12.85 -20.28 20.81
N THR A 55 -12.42 -21.49 20.61
CA THR A 55 -13.11 -22.49 19.78
C THR A 55 -13.75 -23.51 20.68
N PRO A 56 -15.09 -23.66 20.69
CA PRO A 56 -15.74 -24.70 21.48
C PRO A 56 -15.29 -26.07 21.02
N ARG A 57 -15.04 -26.96 21.96
CA ARG A 57 -14.62 -28.33 21.67
C ARG A 57 -15.77 -29.30 21.96
N ALA A 58 -15.98 -30.22 21.02
CA ALA A 58 -16.92 -31.32 21.25
C ALA A 58 -16.34 -32.33 22.26
N GLU A 59 -17.18 -32.79 23.17
CA GLU A 59 -16.88 -33.83 24.13
C GLU A 59 -17.53 -35.16 23.69
N LEU A 60 -16.79 -36.24 23.78
CA LEU A 60 -17.34 -37.58 23.59
C LEU A 60 -17.89 -38.06 24.95
N VAL A 61 -19.20 -38.21 25.05
CA VAL A 61 -19.87 -38.60 26.30
C VAL A 61 -20.44 -40.01 26.15
N GLY A 62 -20.15 -40.87 27.11
CA GLY A 62 -20.72 -42.23 27.19
C GLY A 62 -22.18 -42.23 27.64
N GLU A 63 -22.85 -43.36 27.52
CA GLU A 63 -24.22 -43.54 27.99
C GLU A 63 -24.28 -43.42 29.52
N GLY A 64 -25.08 -42.44 30.02
CA GLY A 64 -25.25 -42.15 31.41
C GLY A 64 -24.18 -41.22 32.04
N GLU A 65 -23.24 -40.71 31.27
CA GLU A 65 -22.23 -39.77 31.75
C GLU A 65 -22.73 -38.30 31.73
N ASN A 66 -22.13 -37.48 32.60
CA ASN A 66 -22.44 -36.07 32.67
C ASN A 66 -21.80 -35.31 31.47
N LYS A 67 -22.54 -34.36 30.91
CA LYS A 67 -22.07 -33.48 29.84
C LYS A 67 -21.41 -32.26 30.44
N GLY A 68 -20.15 -32.00 30.03
CA GLY A 68 -19.38 -30.83 30.44
C GLY A 68 -19.73 -29.56 29.63
N PRO A 69 -19.55 -28.37 30.23
CA PRO A 69 -19.72 -27.11 29.48
C PRO A 69 -18.50 -26.86 28.56
N SER A 70 -18.74 -26.29 27.39
CA SER A 70 -17.70 -25.72 26.56
C SER A 70 -17.74 -24.19 26.68
N GLU A 71 -16.58 -23.57 26.89
CA GLU A 71 -16.50 -22.13 27.09
C GLU A 71 -16.30 -21.40 25.75
N ILE A 72 -17.02 -20.30 25.58
CA ILE A 72 -16.88 -19.35 24.48
C ILE A 72 -16.74 -17.95 25.07
N GLY A 73 -15.73 -17.22 24.65
CA GLY A 73 -15.55 -15.80 24.98
C GLY A 73 -15.93 -14.88 23.82
N PHE A 74 -16.26 -13.65 24.17
CA PHE A 74 -16.46 -12.57 23.18
C PHE A 74 -15.47 -11.46 23.49
N GLY A 75 -14.77 -11.00 22.45
CA GLY A 75 -13.95 -9.79 22.47
C GLY A 75 -14.58 -8.71 21.58
N ASP A 76 -14.06 -7.51 21.64
CA ASP A 76 -14.41 -6.46 20.71
C ASP A 76 -13.15 -5.82 20.10
N LYS A 77 -13.21 -5.54 18.82
CA LYS A 77 -12.21 -4.74 18.09
C LYS A 77 -12.89 -3.47 17.60
N THR A 78 -12.22 -2.35 17.82
CA THR A 78 -12.76 -1.04 17.47
C THR A 78 -12.14 -0.54 16.17
N VAL A 79 -12.98 -0.23 15.19
CA VAL A 79 -12.60 0.42 13.94
C VAL A 79 -12.78 1.93 14.10
N VAL A 80 -11.68 2.67 14.06
CA VAL A 80 -11.66 4.10 14.30
C VAL A 80 -11.55 4.86 12.97
N PRO A 81 -12.48 5.80 12.67
CA PRO A 81 -12.40 6.61 11.46
C PRO A 81 -11.21 7.59 11.52
N ARG A 82 -10.48 7.69 10.41
CA ARG A 82 -9.36 8.62 10.23
C ARG A 82 -9.59 9.48 9.01
N LYS A 83 -9.48 10.79 9.18
CA LYS A 83 -9.62 11.76 8.09
C LYS A 83 -8.27 11.96 7.41
N LEU A 84 -8.27 11.81 6.10
CA LEU A 84 -7.15 12.07 5.23
C LEU A 84 -7.52 13.15 4.23
N GLN A 85 -6.57 14.00 3.88
CA GLN A 85 -6.78 15.09 2.94
C GLN A 85 -5.55 15.31 2.05
N VAL A 86 -5.80 15.79 0.85
CA VAL A 86 -4.79 16.34 -0.05
C VAL A 86 -5.29 17.69 -0.51
N THR A 87 -4.43 18.73 -0.38
CA THR A 87 -4.74 20.08 -0.85
C THR A 87 -3.65 20.51 -1.82
N VAL A 88 -4.01 20.88 -3.03
CA VAL A 88 -3.10 21.37 -4.05
C VAL A 88 -3.46 22.82 -4.41
N ARG A 89 -2.47 23.73 -4.32
CA ARG A 89 -2.64 25.12 -4.77
C ARG A 89 -2.26 25.24 -6.23
N VAL A 90 -3.07 26.00 -6.95
CA VAL A 90 -2.88 26.34 -8.37
C VAL A 90 -3.03 27.86 -8.53
N THR A 91 -2.21 28.47 -9.35
CA THR A 91 -2.36 29.90 -9.66
C THR A 91 -3.50 30.12 -10.66
N ASP A 92 -4.13 31.30 -10.61
CA ASP A 92 -5.20 31.65 -11.57
C ASP A 92 -4.70 31.62 -13.03
N GLU A 93 -3.41 31.90 -13.28
CA GLU A 93 -2.81 31.83 -14.60
C GLU A 93 -2.80 30.41 -15.16
N VAL A 94 -2.53 29.40 -14.32
CA VAL A 94 -2.62 27.98 -14.73
C VAL A 94 -4.06 27.61 -15.06
N ARG A 95 -5.02 28.13 -14.27
CA ARG A 95 -6.44 27.94 -14.52
C ARG A 95 -6.87 28.51 -15.87
N TRP A 96 -6.41 29.71 -16.19
CA TRP A 96 -6.71 30.34 -17.49
C TRP A 96 -6.05 29.59 -18.64
N ALA A 97 -4.79 29.17 -18.48
CA ALA A 97 -4.10 28.37 -19.49
C ALA A 97 -4.80 27.02 -19.73
N ASP A 98 -5.29 26.38 -18.70
CA ASP A 98 -6.05 25.12 -18.82
C ASP A 98 -7.38 25.35 -19.57
N ALA A 99 -8.09 26.44 -19.26
CA ALA A 99 -9.34 26.80 -19.95
C ALA A 99 -9.11 27.11 -21.44
N ASP A 100 -8.04 27.84 -21.75
CA ASP A 100 -7.75 28.28 -23.12
C ASP A 100 -7.20 27.15 -24.01
N TYR A 101 -6.32 26.31 -23.45
CA TYR A 101 -5.61 25.27 -24.20
C TYR A 101 -6.16 23.86 -23.96
N LYS A 102 -7.15 23.68 -23.07
CA LYS A 102 -7.76 22.37 -22.69
C LYS A 102 -6.70 21.33 -22.31
N LEU A 103 -5.79 21.72 -21.45
CA LEU A 103 -4.67 20.88 -21.02
C LEU A 103 -5.09 19.71 -20.11
N GLY A 104 -6.28 19.76 -19.50
CA GLY A 104 -6.77 18.75 -18.55
C GLY A 104 -6.02 18.75 -17.21
N VAL A 105 -5.46 19.89 -16.79
CA VAL A 105 -4.68 20.01 -15.56
C VAL A 105 -5.54 19.69 -14.33
N TRP A 106 -6.82 20.06 -14.33
CA TRP A 106 -7.75 19.79 -13.23
C TRP A 106 -8.00 18.30 -13.07
N ASP A 107 -8.30 17.61 -14.15
CA ASP A 107 -8.55 16.17 -14.15
C ASP A 107 -7.31 15.41 -13.67
N GLU A 108 -6.11 15.84 -14.07
CA GLU A 108 -4.85 15.24 -13.63
C GLU A 108 -4.59 15.48 -12.15
N ILE A 109 -4.94 16.64 -11.59
CA ILE A 109 -4.81 16.92 -10.15
C ILE A 109 -5.81 16.07 -9.36
N GLU A 110 -7.05 15.95 -9.82
CA GLU A 110 -8.06 15.10 -9.18
C GLU A 110 -7.62 13.63 -9.18
N ASP A 111 -7.12 13.13 -10.30
CA ASP A 111 -6.59 11.77 -10.42
C ASP A 111 -5.39 11.52 -9.49
N ALA A 112 -4.46 12.48 -9.42
CA ALA A 112 -3.31 12.40 -8.54
C ALA A 112 -3.74 12.40 -7.06
N ASN A 113 -4.69 13.26 -6.68
CA ASN A 113 -5.25 13.31 -5.34
C ASN A 113 -5.96 11.98 -4.98
N ALA A 114 -6.75 11.44 -5.89
CA ALA A 114 -7.44 10.16 -5.67
C ALA A 114 -6.44 9.01 -5.43
N LYS A 115 -5.35 8.95 -6.21
CA LYS A 115 -4.28 7.97 -6.02
C LYS A 115 -3.53 8.16 -4.72
N ALA A 116 -3.22 9.41 -4.34
CA ALA A 116 -2.58 9.71 -3.06
C ALA A 116 -3.45 9.27 -1.87
N LEU A 117 -4.77 9.51 -1.93
CA LEU A 117 -5.71 9.06 -0.90
C LEU A 117 -5.87 7.53 -0.88
N ALA A 118 -5.84 6.86 -2.03
CA ALA A 118 -5.84 5.41 -2.10
C ALA A 118 -4.57 4.81 -1.49
N ARG A 119 -3.39 5.33 -1.83
CA ARG A 119 -2.11 4.93 -1.22
C ARG A 119 -2.09 5.16 0.29
N ALA A 120 -2.69 6.27 0.74
CA ALA A 120 -2.78 6.60 2.15
C ALA A 120 -3.52 5.53 2.97
N LEU A 121 -4.49 4.80 2.38
CA LEU A 121 -5.14 3.66 3.03
C LEU A 121 -4.13 2.56 3.39
N ASP A 122 -3.22 2.23 2.47
CA ASP A 122 -2.18 1.23 2.71
C ASP A 122 -1.20 1.70 3.79
N LEU A 123 -0.76 2.97 3.71
CA LEU A 123 0.22 3.52 4.63
C LEU A 123 -0.30 3.58 6.07
N ILE A 124 -1.58 3.93 6.26
CA ILE A 124 -2.19 3.90 7.58
C ILE A 124 -2.52 2.48 8.06
N GLY A 125 -2.94 1.58 7.15
CA GLY A 125 -3.35 0.23 7.50
C GLY A 125 -2.18 -0.74 7.68
N ILE A 126 -1.15 -0.65 6.86
CA ILE A 126 0.03 -1.51 6.95
C ILE A 126 1.03 -0.94 7.96
N HIS A 127 1.46 0.32 7.76
CA HIS A 127 2.62 0.89 8.45
C HIS A 127 2.29 1.81 9.63
N LYS A 128 1.04 2.17 9.85
CA LYS A 128 0.60 3.15 10.87
C LYS A 128 1.29 4.51 10.76
N ILE A 129 1.55 4.98 9.57
CA ILE A 129 2.27 6.24 9.34
C ILE A 129 1.35 7.34 8.81
N ASN A 130 1.76 8.57 9.07
CA ASN A 130 1.19 9.72 8.38
C ASN A 130 1.78 9.81 6.97
N PRO A 131 0.97 9.69 5.90
CA PRO A 131 1.46 9.68 4.52
C PRO A 131 2.30 10.89 4.11
N LEU A 132 2.01 12.06 4.71
CA LEU A 132 2.72 13.30 4.39
C LEU A 132 4.11 13.37 5.01
N THR A 133 4.28 12.88 6.23
CA THR A 133 5.52 13.01 6.99
C THR A 133 6.37 11.75 7.02
N GLY A 134 5.77 10.58 6.71
CA GLY A 134 6.40 9.27 6.84
C GLY A 134 6.62 8.83 8.29
N ASN A 135 6.15 9.61 9.27
CA ASN A 135 6.32 9.30 10.68
C ASN A 135 5.17 8.44 11.21
N VAL A 136 5.45 7.63 12.22
CA VAL A 136 4.43 6.82 12.90
C VAL A 136 3.32 7.73 13.47
N ALA A 137 2.08 7.42 13.14
CA ALA A 137 0.91 8.12 13.63
C ALA A 137 0.44 7.48 14.94
N THR A 138 0.72 8.11 16.07
CA THR A 138 0.33 7.62 17.41
C THR A 138 -1.17 7.47 17.61
N THR A 139 -1.95 8.06 16.72
CA THR A 139 -3.42 7.96 16.73
C THR A 139 -3.95 6.65 16.13
N ILE A 140 -3.09 5.84 15.50
CA ILE A 140 -3.44 4.52 14.94
C ILE A 140 -2.89 3.46 15.89
N SER A 141 -3.79 2.66 16.47
CA SER A 141 -3.43 1.67 17.49
C SER A 141 -2.67 0.48 16.91
N GLU A 142 -3.18 -0.09 15.83
CA GLU A 142 -2.67 -1.32 15.21
C GLU A 142 -2.53 -1.16 13.70
N GLY A 143 -1.46 -1.70 13.13
CA GLY A 143 -1.22 -1.88 11.70
C GLY A 143 -0.78 -3.31 11.40
N VAL A 144 -0.81 -3.73 10.15
CA VAL A 144 -0.36 -5.07 9.77
C VAL A 144 1.11 -5.29 10.16
N ILE A 145 1.91 -4.23 10.19
CA ILE A 145 3.33 -4.28 10.59
C ILE A 145 3.54 -4.72 12.06
N ASP A 146 2.51 -4.67 12.89
CA ASP A 146 2.59 -5.12 14.28
C ASP A 146 2.40 -6.64 14.43
N CYS A 147 2.28 -7.39 13.33
CA CYS A 147 2.18 -8.83 13.34
C CYS A 147 3.51 -9.45 13.80
N ASP A 148 3.42 -10.40 14.75
CA ASP A 148 4.59 -11.12 15.28
C ASP A 148 5.10 -12.21 14.34
N ASN A 149 4.27 -12.67 13.39
CA ASN A 149 4.63 -13.70 12.41
C ASN A 149 5.54 -13.13 11.33
N THR A 150 6.85 -13.21 11.51
CA THR A 150 7.82 -12.63 10.59
C THR A 150 8.77 -13.69 10.04
N VAL A 151 9.00 -13.67 8.74
CA VAL A 151 9.98 -14.52 8.03
C VAL A 151 11.04 -13.64 7.41
N THR A 152 12.31 -13.96 7.64
CA THR A 152 13.42 -13.23 7.02
C THR A 152 13.63 -13.66 5.58
N LEU A 153 13.57 -12.71 4.66
CA LEU A 153 13.77 -12.88 3.23
C LEU A 153 15.27 -12.74 2.90
N ALA A 154 16.07 -13.76 3.15
CA ALA A 154 17.52 -13.72 2.98
C ALA A 154 18.03 -14.84 2.07
N GLY A 155 19.23 -14.67 1.52
CA GLY A 155 20.00 -15.73 0.88
C GLY A 155 19.53 -16.18 -0.49
N GLY A 156 18.75 -15.39 -1.23
CA GLY A 156 18.34 -15.71 -2.59
C GLY A 156 17.21 -16.75 -2.69
N LYS A 157 16.70 -17.24 -1.56
CA LYS A 157 15.59 -18.22 -1.48
C LYS A 157 14.27 -17.49 -1.23
N TYR A 158 13.88 -16.65 -2.15
CA TYR A 158 12.72 -15.77 -2.00
C TYR A 158 11.39 -16.53 -2.01
N ASP A 159 11.31 -17.62 -2.78
CA ASP A 159 10.16 -18.51 -2.88
C ASP A 159 9.95 -19.30 -1.58
N GLU A 160 11.00 -19.96 -1.05
CA GLU A 160 10.93 -20.71 0.21
C GLU A 160 10.50 -19.82 1.38
N ALA A 161 10.98 -18.57 1.40
CA ALA A 161 10.60 -17.61 2.44
C ALA A 161 9.13 -17.18 2.35
N LEU A 162 8.61 -16.98 1.12
CA LEU A 162 7.19 -16.66 0.93
C LEU A 162 6.30 -17.87 1.29
N GLU A 163 6.70 -19.08 0.92
CA GLU A 163 6.01 -20.30 1.31
C GLU A 163 6.00 -20.50 2.83
N SER A 164 7.11 -20.17 3.50
CA SER A 164 7.20 -20.19 4.97
C SER A 164 6.25 -19.17 5.60
N ALA A 165 6.12 -17.97 5.05
CA ALA A 165 5.17 -16.98 5.53
C ALA A 165 3.72 -17.46 5.37
N ILE A 166 3.38 -18.08 4.24
CA ILE A 166 2.08 -18.71 4.02
C ILE A 166 1.85 -19.85 5.05
N GLY A 167 2.90 -20.65 5.32
CA GLY A 167 2.87 -21.71 6.31
C GLY A 167 2.56 -21.23 7.74
N LEU A 168 3.07 -20.06 8.13
CA LEU A 168 2.75 -19.45 9.44
C LEU A 168 1.27 -19.10 9.57
N VAL A 169 0.67 -18.53 8.53
CA VAL A 169 -0.77 -18.22 8.51
C VAL A 169 -1.61 -19.48 8.64
N LEU A 170 -1.21 -20.56 7.94
CA LEU A 170 -1.88 -21.87 8.04
C LEU A 170 -1.72 -22.49 9.44
N ALA A 171 -0.54 -22.36 10.07
CA ALA A 171 -0.29 -22.87 11.41
C ALA A 171 -1.16 -22.18 12.47
N ASN A 172 -1.50 -20.91 12.27
CA ASN A 172 -2.43 -20.15 13.11
C ASN A 172 -3.91 -20.49 12.82
N GLY A 173 -4.19 -21.42 11.90
CA GLY A 173 -5.54 -21.88 11.59
C GLY A 173 -6.30 -21.01 10.59
N TYR A 174 -5.64 -20.07 9.94
CA TYR A 174 -6.22 -19.26 8.88
C TYR A 174 -5.90 -19.85 7.50
N ALA A 175 -6.83 -19.70 6.55
CA ALA A 175 -6.60 -20.03 5.15
C ALA A 175 -6.21 -18.76 4.40
N PRO A 176 -4.94 -18.56 4.00
CA PRO A 176 -4.52 -17.37 3.28
C PRO A 176 -5.27 -17.29 1.94
N ASP A 177 -5.78 -16.11 1.62
CA ASP A 177 -6.55 -15.84 0.40
C ASP A 177 -5.86 -14.84 -0.54
N GLY A 178 -4.72 -14.29 -0.11
CA GLY A 178 -3.93 -13.37 -0.93
C GLY A 178 -2.57 -13.04 -0.37
N ILE A 179 -1.72 -12.50 -1.24
CA ILE A 179 -0.39 -12.00 -0.92
C ILE A 179 -0.20 -10.59 -1.45
N ALA A 180 0.45 -9.73 -0.68
CA ALA A 180 0.88 -8.41 -1.12
C ALA A 180 2.41 -8.39 -1.21
N LEU A 181 2.96 -7.95 -2.33
CA LEU A 181 4.38 -8.00 -2.61
C LEU A 181 4.91 -6.62 -3.02
N ASP A 182 6.11 -6.29 -2.57
CA ASP A 182 6.87 -5.19 -3.17
C ASP A 182 7.24 -5.56 -4.61
N PRO A 183 7.21 -4.62 -5.58
CA PRO A 183 7.52 -4.90 -6.98
C PRO A 183 8.91 -5.49 -7.20
N MET A 184 9.92 -5.07 -6.43
CA MET A 184 11.28 -5.60 -6.56
C MET A 184 11.38 -7.03 -6.03
N TYR A 185 10.66 -7.34 -4.95
CA TYR A 185 10.59 -8.71 -4.45
C TYR A 185 9.87 -9.65 -5.43
N SER A 186 8.74 -9.21 -6.00
CA SER A 186 8.05 -9.92 -7.06
C SER A 186 8.96 -10.19 -8.27
N TYR A 187 9.74 -9.16 -8.68
CA TYR A 187 10.74 -9.30 -9.74
C TYR A 187 11.79 -10.38 -9.40
N SER A 188 12.28 -10.39 -8.16
CA SER A 188 13.30 -11.37 -7.72
C SER A 188 12.78 -12.81 -7.84
N ILE A 189 11.53 -13.09 -7.43
CA ILE A 189 10.89 -14.40 -7.62
C ILE A 189 10.72 -14.73 -9.11
N ALA A 190 10.27 -13.77 -9.92
CA ALA A 190 10.06 -13.96 -11.36
C ALA A 190 11.35 -14.24 -12.14
N MET A 191 12.50 -13.85 -11.56
CA MET A 191 13.82 -14.12 -12.16
C MET A 191 14.41 -15.47 -11.75
N MET A 192 13.84 -16.17 -10.79
CA MET A 192 14.34 -17.47 -10.34
C MET A 192 14.26 -18.51 -11.45
N ARG A 193 15.33 -19.31 -11.57
CA ARG A 193 15.47 -20.33 -12.60
C ARG A 193 15.93 -21.63 -11.99
N ASP A 194 15.55 -22.72 -12.63
CA ASP A 194 16.05 -24.04 -12.33
C ASP A 194 17.47 -24.27 -12.91
N ASN A 195 18.06 -25.43 -12.63
CA ASN A 195 19.37 -25.79 -13.15
C ASN A 195 19.42 -25.89 -14.69
N ASP A 196 18.28 -26.02 -15.35
CA ASP A 196 18.14 -26.05 -16.82
C ASP A 196 17.87 -24.66 -17.41
N ASN A 197 18.02 -23.60 -16.59
CA ASN A 197 17.78 -22.19 -16.96
C ASN A 197 16.32 -21.87 -17.37
N ARG A 198 15.34 -22.67 -16.92
CA ARG A 198 13.92 -22.40 -17.10
C ARG A 198 13.40 -21.57 -15.94
N LYS A 199 12.43 -20.69 -16.20
CA LYS A 199 11.76 -19.94 -15.13
C LYS A 199 11.02 -20.89 -14.20
N LEU A 200 11.23 -20.76 -12.89
CA LEU A 200 10.50 -21.52 -11.89
C LEU A 200 9.05 -21.05 -11.77
N TYR A 201 8.82 -19.73 -11.84
CA TYR A 201 7.51 -19.11 -11.67
C TYR A 201 7.13 -18.27 -12.90
N PRO A 202 6.70 -18.89 -14.00
CA PRO A 202 6.32 -18.19 -15.23
C PRO A 202 5.06 -17.34 -15.06
N GLU A 203 4.21 -17.65 -14.08
CA GLU A 203 3.01 -16.91 -13.69
C GLU A 203 3.29 -15.58 -12.97
N MET A 204 4.50 -15.40 -12.45
CA MET A 204 4.95 -14.15 -11.84
C MET A 204 5.35 -13.18 -12.94
N GLY A 205 4.54 -12.11 -13.11
CA GLY A 205 4.79 -11.07 -14.09
C GLY A 205 5.86 -10.06 -13.65
N PHE A 206 6.43 -9.34 -14.64
CA PHE A 206 7.33 -8.21 -14.38
C PHE A 206 6.53 -6.91 -14.37
N GLY A 207 5.83 -6.61 -13.35
CA GLY A 207 5.07 -5.36 -13.34
C GLY A 207 4.31 -5.14 -12.06
N GLN A 208 3.70 -3.98 -12.01
CA GLN A 208 2.76 -3.66 -10.95
C GLN A 208 1.40 -4.25 -11.30
N GLY A 209 0.72 -4.82 -10.34
CA GLY A 209 -0.61 -5.33 -10.51
C GLY A 209 -0.85 -6.73 -9.98
N GLU A 210 -1.67 -7.48 -10.67
CA GLU A 210 -2.02 -8.84 -10.26
C GLU A 210 -0.94 -9.85 -10.69
N VAL A 211 -0.55 -10.67 -9.74
CA VAL A 211 0.35 -11.81 -9.92
C VAL A 211 -0.29 -13.03 -9.29
N SER A 212 0.22 -14.22 -9.61
CA SER A 212 -0.20 -15.46 -8.96
C SER A 212 1.04 -16.19 -8.46
N PHE A 213 0.98 -16.69 -7.24
CA PHE A 213 2.04 -17.52 -6.67
C PHE A 213 1.42 -18.77 -6.09
N ASN A 214 1.77 -19.93 -6.64
CA ASN A 214 1.25 -21.23 -6.24
C ASN A 214 -0.29 -21.28 -6.14
N GLY A 215 -0.99 -20.57 -7.04
CA GLY A 215 -2.45 -20.50 -7.06
C GLY A 215 -3.09 -19.46 -6.13
N LEU A 216 -2.30 -18.80 -5.29
CA LEU A 216 -2.78 -17.67 -4.50
C LEU A 216 -2.75 -16.37 -5.33
N LYS A 217 -3.78 -15.57 -5.17
CA LYS A 217 -3.84 -14.23 -5.76
C LYS A 217 -2.82 -13.32 -5.09
N GLY A 218 -1.95 -12.71 -5.89
CA GLY A 218 -0.99 -11.72 -5.42
C GLY A 218 -1.27 -10.34 -6.02
N LEU A 219 -0.91 -9.32 -5.28
CA LEU A 219 -0.87 -7.94 -5.75
C LEU A 219 0.48 -7.33 -5.46
N THR A 220 1.03 -6.64 -6.47
CA THR A 220 2.26 -5.88 -6.31
C THR A 220 1.97 -4.40 -6.14
N GLY A 221 2.63 -3.77 -5.19
CA GLY A 221 2.52 -2.35 -4.95
C GLY A 221 3.66 -1.82 -4.08
N THR A 222 4.12 -0.61 -4.38
CA THR A 222 5.20 0.06 -3.64
C THR A 222 4.80 0.45 -2.22
N THR A 223 3.51 0.47 -1.93
CA THR A 223 2.97 0.74 -0.59
C THR A 223 3.25 -0.38 0.40
N VAL A 224 3.58 -1.60 -0.08
CA VAL A 224 3.98 -2.73 0.78
C VAL A 224 5.28 -2.40 1.51
N SER A 225 6.28 -1.84 0.83
CA SER A 225 7.52 -1.33 1.44
C SER A 225 7.38 0.12 1.95
N GLY A 226 6.27 0.79 1.66
CA GLY A 226 6.01 2.17 2.07
C GLY A 226 6.73 3.23 1.24
N LYS A 227 7.36 2.86 0.13
CA LYS A 227 8.07 3.80 -0.77
C LYS A 227 7.06 4.53 -1.68
N PRO A 228 7.29 5.80 -2.00
CA PRO A 228 8.37 6.70 -1.57
C PRO A 228 8.09 7.47 -0.26
N GLU A 229 6.97 7.26 0.41
CA GLU A 229 6.50 8.06 1.55
C GLU A 229 7.36 7.86 2.80
N ILE A 230 7.90 6.65 3.00
CA ILE A 230 8.81 6.34 4.10
C ILE A 230 10.23 6.63 3.65
N ALA A 231 10.92 7.56 4.34
CA ALA A 231 12.29 7.94 4.02
C ALA A 231 13.31 6.83 4.38
N ALA A 232 13.11 6.13 5.50
CA ALA A 232 13.83 4.91 5.82
C ALA A 232 13.01 3.75 5.25
N ALA A 233 13.54 3.05 4.25
CA ALA A 233 12.87 1.90 3.67
C ALA A 233 12.42 0.94 4.78
N SER A 234 11.13 0.66 4.87
CA SER A 234 10.69 -0.47 5.67
C SER A 234 11.24 -1.73 5.01
N ASN A 235 11.77 -2.64 5.80
CA ASN A 235 12.25 -3.91 5.27
C ASN A 235 11.11 -4.86 4.88
N LEU A 236 9.86 -4.42 5.02
CA LEU A 236 8.69 -5.21 4.67
C LEU A 236 8.56 -5.32 3.15
N LEU A 237 8.72 -6.51 2.62
CA LEU A 237 8.69 -6.79 1.18
C LEU A 237 7.54 -7.69 0.77
N ALA A 238 6.97 -8.45 1.70
CA ALA A 238 5.85 -9.34 1.45
C ALA A 238 4.88 -9.40 2.64
N ILE A 239 3.61 -9.58 2.37
CA ILE A 239 2.58 -9.86 3.36
C ILE A 239 1.73 -11.00 2.81
N ALA A 240 1.71 -12.13 3.51
CA ALA A 240 0.77 -13.20 3.24
C ALA A 240 -0.35 -13.15 4.29
N GLY A 241 -1.60 -13.41 3.92
CA GLY A 241 -2.64 -13.34 4.92
C GLY A 241 -4.03 -13.76 4.46
N TYR A 242 -4.90 -13.84 5.44
CA TYR A 242 -6.34 -13.94 5.29
C TYR A 242 -6.95 -12.53 5.40
N TRP A 243 -7.20 -11.91 4.25
CA TRP A 243 -7.52 -10.48 4.14
C TRP A 243 -8.92 -10.10 4.64
N ASP A 244 -9.80 -11.07 4.88
CA ASP A 244 -11.10 -10.77 5.53
C ASP A 244 -10.93 -10.36 7.00
N ALA A 245 -9.77 -10.66 7.61
CA ALA A 245 -9.39 -10.17 8.94
C ALA A 245 -9.00 -8.68 8.94
N PHE A 246 -8.70 -8.10 7.79
CA PHE A 246 -8.50 -6.66 7.63
C PHE A 246 -9.81 -5.99 7.24
N ARG A 247 -10.31 -5.12 8.12
CA ARG A 247 -11.55 -4.37 7.88
C ARG A 247 -11.25 -2.93 7.53
N TRP A 248 -11.77 -2.49 6.39
CA TRP A 248 -11.74 -1.09 6.01
C TRP A 248 -13.09 -0.64 5.45
N GLY A 249 -13.35 0.66 5.51
CA GLY A 249 -14.55 1.24 4.95
C GLY A 249 -14.42 2.75 4.80
N VAL A 250 -15.25 3.33 3.96
CA VAL A 250 -15.31 4.78 3.75
C VAL A 250 -16.54 5.31 4.45
N GLN A 251 -16.33 6.23 5.38
CA GLN A 251 -17.40 6.94 6.06
C GLN A 251 -17.90 8.12 5.22
N ARG A 252 -16.99 8.89 4.66
CA ARG A 252 -17.26 10.06 3.83
C ARG A 252 -16.15 10.25 2.81
N GLU A 253 -16.53 10.69 1.62
CA GLU A 253 -15.60 11.02 0.54
C GLU A 253 -16.01 12.36 -0.07
N ILE A 254 -15.04 13.26 -0.22
CA ILE A 254 -15.15 14.50 -1.00
C ILE A 254 -14.06 14.42 -2.05
N ARG A 255 -14.44 14.18 -3.30
CA ARG A 255 -13.48 13.94 -4.39
C ARG A 255 -12.67 15.16 -4.73
N ALA A 256 -13.34 16.28 -4.93
CA ALA A 256 -12.72 17.56 -5.17
C ALA A 256 -13.59 18.68 -4.65
N GLU A 257 -12.99 19.62 -3.93
CA GLU A 257 -13.59 20.86 -3.49
C GLU A 257 -12.71 22.01 -3.95
N LEU A 258 -13.27 22.91 -4.74
CA LEU A 258 -12.58 24.12 -5.16
C LEU A 258 -12.70 25.17 -4.06
N ILE A 259 -11.56 25.64 -3.55
CA ILE A 259 -11.46 26.69 -2.53
C ILE A 259 -10.84 27.91 -3.19
N GLU A 260 -11.61 29.01 -3.25
CA GLU A 260 -11.17 30.24 -3.90
C GLU A 260 -10.76 31.33 -2.90
N TYR A 261 -11.06 31.15 -1.61
CA TYR A 261 -10.84 32.15 -0.57
C TYR A 261 -10.24 31.55 0.68
N GLY A 262 -9.53 32.39 1.45
CA GLY A 262 -8.96 32.01 2.74
C GLY A 262 -7.58 31.38 2.64
N ASP A 263 -7.16 30.77 3.76
CA ASP A 263 -5.88 30.07 3.90
C ASP A 263 -6.10 28.60 4.27
N PRO A 264 -6.32 27.71 3.28
CA PRO A 264 -6.68 26.34 3.55
C PRO A 264 -5.54 25.45 4.06
N ASP A 265 -4.28 25.86 3.91
CA ASP A 265 -3.08 25.05 4.18
C ASP A 265 -1.97 25.80 4.95
N GLY A 266 -2.25 27.01 5.46
CA GLY A 266 -1.31 27.77 6.25
C GLY A 266 -0.24 28.51 5.44
N LEU A 267 -0.37 28.57 4.10
CA LEU A 267 0.59 29.25 3.22
C LEU A 267 0.19 30.68 2.85
N GLY A 268 -0.84 31.22 3.52
CA GLY A 268 -1.38 32.56 3.33
C GLY A 268 -2.62 32.58 2.44
N ASP A 269 -3.29 33.75 2.44
CA ASP A 269 -4.56 33.93 1.74
C ASP A 269 -4.45 33.71 0.22
N LEU A 270 -5.37 32.92 -0.31
CA LEU A 270 -5.41 32.52 -1.72
C LEU A 270 -5.61 33.73 -2.63
N LYS A 271 -6.60 34.59 -2.33
CA LYS A 271 -6.90 35.75 -3.19
C LYS A 271 -5.79 36.78 -3.21
N ARG A 272 -5.09 36.95 -2.09
CA ARG A 272 -3.93 37.85 -2.02
C ARG A 272 -2.79 37.42 -2.94
N LYS A 273 -2.76 36.12 -3.30
CA LYS A 273 -1.70 35.52 -4.13
C LYS A 273 -2.17 35.12 -5.53
N ASN A 274 -3.40 35.45 -5.93
CA ASN A 274 -4.04 34.99 -7.16
C ASN A 274 -3.96 33.48 -7.31
N GLN A 275 -4.45 32.76 -6.30
CA GLN A 275 -4.40 31.31 -6.22
C GLN A 275 -5.78 30.75 -5.89
N VAL A 276 -5.99 29.52 -6.30
CA VAL A 276 -7.10 28.66 -5.88
C VAL A 276 -6.53 27.35 -5.34
N ALA A 277 -7.28 26.65 -4.52
CA ALA A 277 -6.89 25.36 -4.01
C ALA A 277 -7.93 24.29 -4.37
N ILE A 278 -7.45 23.10 -4.72
CA ILE A 278 -8.27 21.89 -4.86
C ILE A 278 -8.00 21.01 -3.67
N ARG A 279 -9.04 20.67 -2.93
CA ARG A 279 -8.98 19.78 -1.78
C ARG A 279 -9.77 18.52 -2.03
N SER A 280 -9.13 17.37 -1.79
CA SER A 280 -9.79 16.08 -1.75
C SER A 280 -9.70 15.52 -0.34
N GLU A 281 -10.81 15.00 0.19
CA GLU A 281 -10.87 14.47 1.54
C GLU A 281 -11.55 13.10 1.55
N ILE A 282 -11.05 12.21 2.38
CA ILE A 282 -11.67 10.92 2.65
C ILE A 282 -11.56 10.56 4.13
N VAL A 283 -12.57 9.89 4.65
CA VAL A 283 -12.56 9.37 6.02
C VAL A 283 -12.61 7.86 5.93
N TYR A 284 -11.46 7.22 6.21
CA TYR A 284 -11.35 5.78 6.29
C TYR A 284 -11.58 5.28 7.70
N GLY A 285 -12.41 4.24 7.86
CA GLY A 285 -12.40 3.40 9.04
C GLY A 285 -11.47 2.20 8.77
N VAL A 286 -10.45 2.01 9.59
CA VAL A 286 -9.50 0.92 9.47
C VAL A 286 -9.42 0.17 10.80
N GLY A 287 -9.39 -1.15 10.74
CA GLY A 287 -9.21 -2.01 11.91
C GLY A 287 -8.79 -3.41 11.52
N ILE A 288 -7.98 -4.03 12.37
CA ILE A 288 -7.51 -5.40 12.19
C ILE A 288 -8.22 -6.28 13.22
N MET A 289 -8.87 -7.32 12.73
CA MET A 289 -9.65 -8.23 13.60
C MET A 289 -8.73 -9.19 14.34
N ASP A 290 -7.70 -9.68 13.64
CA ASP A 290 -6.71 -10.57 14.21
C ASP A 290 -5.38 -10.42 13.45
N LEU A 291 -4.29 -10.17 14.17
CA LEU A 291 -2.94 -10.06 13.59
C LEU A 291 -2.35 -11.42 13.22
N ASP A 292 -2.77 -12.51 13.91
CA ASP A 292 -2.32 -13.86 13.60
C ASP A 292 -2.79 -14.37 12.24
N ALA A 293 -3.74 -13.65 11.61
CA ALA A 293 -4.20 -13.90 10.26
C ALA A 293 -3.19 -13.46 9.18
N PHE A 294 -2.08 -12.81 9.57
CA PHE A 294 -1.07 -12.28 8.66
C PHE A 294 0.32 -12.83 8.99
N ALA A 295 1.19 -12.83 7.99
CA ALA A 295 2.62 -13.08 8.13
C ALA A 295 3.41 -12.12 7.24
N LEU A 296 4.52 -11.64 7.78
CA LEU A 296 5.37 -10.60 7.17
C LEU A 296 6.65 -11.22 6.61
N GLY A 297 7.01 -10.82 5.41
CA GLY A 297 8.32 -11.09 4.81
C GLY A 297 9.25 -9.90 5.03
N ASP A 298 10.22 -10.05 5.93
CA ASP A 298 11.19 -9.03 6.29
C ASP A 298 12.48 -9.19 5.49
N GLY A 299 12.81 -8.19 4.70
CA GLY A 299 14.04 -8.10 3.91
C GLY A 299 15.25 -7.57 4.65
N ALA A 300 15.28 -7.54 5.98
CA ALA A 300 16.38 -6.98 6.77
C ALA A 300 17.77 -7.59 6.47
N GLY A 301 17.81 -8.80 5.90
CA GLY A 301 19.04 -9.45 5.42
C GLY A 301 19.43 -9.14 3.97
N ILE A 302 18.58 -8.41 3.25
CA ILE A 302 18.80 -8.04 1.86
C ILE A 302 19.21 -6.57 1.87
N GLY A 303 20.51 -6.27 1.86
CA GLY A 303 20.99 -4.90 1.69
C GLY A 303 20.40 -4.30 0.40
N ASP A 304 20.34 -2.97 0.30
CA ASP A 304 19.83 -2.24 -0.89
C ASP A 304 20.48 -2.70 -2.22
N ALA A 305 21.62 -3.37 -2.16
CA ALA A 305 22.36 -3.97 -3.27
C ALA A 305 21.89 -5.40 -3.64
N GLY A 306 21.09 -6.08 -2.80
CA GLY A 306 20.74 -7.50 -2.99
C GLY A 306 19.50 -7.77 -3.81
N ILE A 307 18.61 -6.78 -3.94
CA ILE A 307 17.40 -6.90 -4.76
C ILE A 307 17.66 -6.22 -6.10
N GLY A 308 17.94 -6.98 -7.13
CA GLY A 308 18.01 -6.50 -8.51
C GLY A 308 19.37 -6.06 -9.04
N GLN A 309 20.51 -6.36 -8.37
CA GLN A 309 21.79 -6.33 -9.07
C GLN A 309 21.87 -7.56 -9.99
N VAL A 310 21.57 -7.32 -11.24
CA VAL A 310 22.09 -8.16 -12.32
C VAL A 310 23.58 -7.78 -12.41
N ASP A 311 24.50 -8.67 -12.03
CA ASP A 311 25.89 -8.57 -12.41
C ASP A 311 25.93 -8.59 -13.94
N VAL A 312 25.92 -7.42 -14.54
CA VAL A 312 26.29 -7.26 -15.94
C VAL A 312 27.79 -7.45 -15.96
N GLU A 313 28.26 -8.68 -16.21
CA GLU A 313 29.65 -8.88 -16.60
C GLU A 313 29.90 -7.94 -17.78
N GLU A 314 30.73 -6.91 -17.56
CA GLU A 314 31.27 -6.11 -18.68
C GLU A 314 31.97 -7.09 -19.63
N PRO A 315 31.66 -7.02 -20.93
CA PRO A 315 32.38 -7.83 -21.90
C PRO A 315 33.86 -7.50 -21.79
N ALA A 316 34.68 -8.54 -21.60
CA ALA A 316 36.15 -8.44 -21.52
C ALA A 316 36.62 -7.57 -22.71
N ASP A 317 37.38 -6.54 -22.35
CA ASP A 317 37.99 -5.62 -23.33
C ASP A 317 38.93 -6.40 -24.27
N GLU A 318 38.49 -6.53 -25.55
CA GLU A 318 39.29 -7.17 -26.63
C GLU A 318 40.53 -6.35 -27.04
N SER A 319 41.11 -5.54 -26.18
CA SER A 319 42.26 -4.69 -26.54
C SER A 319 43.61 -5.34 -26.41
N ASP A 320 43.75 -6.64 -26.02
CA ASP A 320 45.04 -7.30 -25.81
C ASP A 320 45.41 -8.38 -26.82
N VAL A 321 44.85 -8.38 -28.02
CA VAL A 321 45.32 -9.25 -29.12
C VAL A 321 45.86 -8.42 -30.27
N ARG A 322 46.97 -7.68 -30.05
CA ARG A 322 47.94 -7.28 -31.11
C ARG A 322 49.25 -6.86 -30.47
N ALA A 323 50.14 -7.82 -30.30
CA ALA A 323 51.55 -7.60 -30.33
C ALA A 323 52.26 -8.84 -30.90
#